data_904e12fb74d27e44c10831f00b1797b1
#
_entry.id   904e12fb74d27e44c10831f00b1797b1
#
_cell.length_a   1.000
_cell.length_b   1.000
_cell.length_c   1.000
_cell.angle_alpha   90.00
_cell.angle_beta   90.00
_cell.angle_gamma   90.00
#
_symmetry.space_group_name_H-M   'P 1'
#
loop_
_entity.id
_entity.type
_entity.pdbx_description
1 polymer ?
#
loop_
_entity_poly.entity_id
_entity_poly.type
_entity_poly.pdbx_seq_one_letter_code
_entity_poly.pdbx_strand_id
1 'polypeptide(L)'
;MSSRFFKSLKGKFADHTNPSSSSSASHSWSSSSHGGNQAPPEWAPAPEISHTYGKWNEAPEDEFRAAEDFCRDLPLSAPRLLPSDAVDKINEIGCRAWGIEVPITPRFVGHIQNDSKGGPGVITVQTRPECKDTCLLSDLPIIAGLYDIQGKAGVYYEVYINRMDGFIALGTACRPYPVWRLPGWNRMSAGFHLDDFRKFFEDPDGGRDYTDAIKRINPGDTIGCAYEFQTGTIFYTYNGQRLPPAFTGIYLPRHTQDVFAAIGVEGYCDFQVNFGGESFRWQEGNEWAWRVEGHVGRLTGGPGMFDDELPSYQNSYR
;
A
#
# COMPACT_ATOMS: atom_id res chain seq x y z
N MET A 1 -9.30 -18.73 30.42
CA MET A 1 -8.22 -18.14 31.22
C MET A 1 -6.90 -18.78 30.80
N SER A 2 -6.13 -18.14 29.97
CA SER A 2 -4.70 -18.37 29.85
C SER A 2 -4.12 -17.20 29.03
N SER A 3 -3.67 -16.20 29.76
CA SER A 3 -2.94 -15.07 29.23
C SER A 3 -1.50 -15.52 28.96
N ARG A 4 -1.06 -15.54 27.71
CA ARG A 4 0.36 -15.66 27.39
C ARG A 4 0.92 -14.28 27.12
N PHE A 5 1.51 -13.73 28.16
CA PHE A 5 2.39 -12.56 28.08
C PHE A 5 3.64 -12.91 27.28
N PHE A 6 3.85 -12.25 26.16
CA PHE A 6 5.14 -12.25 25.51
C PHE A 6 6.09 -11.32 26.25
N LYS A 7 7.09 -11.91 26.91
CA LYS A 7 8.21 -11.20 27.51
C LYS A 7 9.22 -10.86 26.41
N SER A 8 9.41 -9.58 26.20
CA SER A 8 10.54 -9.03 25.46
C SER A 8 11.86 -9.48 26.09
N LEU A 9 12.66 -10.23 25.39
CA LEU A 9 14.03 -10.59 25.77
C LEU A 9 14.99 -9.48 25.30
N LYS A 10 15.29 -8.54 26.20
CA LYS A 10 16.44 -7.65 26.04
C LYS A 10 17.72 -8.43 26.23
N GLY A 11 18.38 -8.81 25.15
CA GLY A 11 19.76 -9.33 25.17
C GLY A 11 20.74 -8.20 25.45
N LYS A 12 21.47 -8.32 26.54
CA LYS A 12 22.65 -7.48 26.88
C LYS A 12 23.79 -7.89 25.97
N PHE A 13 24.26 -6.99 25.12
CA PHE A 13 25.56 -7.15 24.47
C PHE A 13 26.64 -6.57 25.37
N ALA A 14 27.64 -7.42 25.66
CA ALA A 14 28.83 -7.07 26.40
C ALA A 14 29.83 -6.34 25.49
N ASP A 15 30.39 -5.26 26.01
CA ASP A 15 31.49 -4.53 25.43
C ASP A 15 32.77 -5.43 25.31
N HIS A 16 33.29 -5.54 24.10
CA HIS A 16 34.68 -5.92 23.90
C HIS A 16 35.45 -4.77 23.26
N THR A 17 36.14 -4.06 24.11
CA THR A 17 37.18 -3.11 23.73
C THR A 17 38.42 -3.88 23.21
N ASN A 18 38.89 -3.55 22.02
CA ASN A 18 40.21 -3.92 21.54
C ASN A 18 41.02 -2.69 21.18
N PRO A 19 42.27 -2.60 21.60
CA PRO A 19 43.12 -1.42 21.45
C PRO A 19 43.74 -1.35 20.05
N SER A 20 43.78 -0.13 19.54
CA SER A 20 44.47 0.30 18.35
C SER A 20 45.97 0.10 18.45
N SER A 21 46.58 -0.48 17.43
CA SER A 21 48.01 -0.30 17.11
C SER A 21 48.16 0.27 15.70
N SER A 22 48.60 1.50 15.64
CA SER A 22 49.01 2.21 14.44
C SER A 22 50.37 1.68 13.95
N SER A 23 50.47 1.27 12.71
CA SER A 23 51.74 1.20 11.98
C SER A 23 51.56 1.85 10.60
N SER A 24 52.19 3.00 10.47
CA SER A 24 52.42 3.70 9.21
C SER A 24 53.45 2.93 8.38
N ALA A 25 53.08 2.50 7.19
CA ALA A 25 53.99 2.04 6.17
C ALA A 25 53.86 2.90 4.92
N SER A 26 54.86 3.71 4.67
CA SER A 26 55.09 4.43 3.45
C SER A 26 55.46 3.46 2.32
N HIS A 27 54.70 3.39 1.25
CA HIS A 27 55.08 2.69 0.04
C HIS A 27 55.39 3.67 -1.11
N SER A 28 56.66 3.59 -1.53
CA SER A 28 57.21 4.23 -2.70
C SER A 28 56.58 3.64 -3.98
N TRP A 29 56.20 4.51 -4.89
CA TRP A 29 55.74 4.15 -6.24
C TRP A 29 56.97 3.79 -7.10
N SER A 30 57.07 2.57 -7.51
CA SER A 30 57.93 2.16 -8.63
C SER A 30 57.05 1.73 -9.80
N SER A 31 57.13 2.48 -10.88
CA SER A 31 56.52 2.19 -12.17
C SER A 31 57.26 0.99 -12.82
N SER A 32 56.59 -0.12 -13.02
CA SER A 32 57.00 -1.16 -13.96
C SER A 32 55.80 -1.56 -14.82
N SER A 33 55.91 -1.19 -16.10
CA SER A 33 55.07 -1.65 -17.20
C SER A 33 55.32 -3.11 -17.48
N HIS A 34 54.32 -3.98 -17.23
CA HIS A 34 54.21 -5.26 -17.89
C HIS A 34 52.74 -5.49 -18.23
N GLY A 35 52.46 -5.48 -19.55
CA GLY A 35 51.19 -5.87 -20.09
C GLY A 35 50.95 -7.36 -19.90
N GLY A 36 50.12 -7.72 -18.97
CA GLY A 36 49.56 -9.05 -18.85
C GLY A 36 48.03 -8.89 -18.94
N ASN A 37 47.41 -9.53 -19.94
CA ASN A 37 45.95 -9.71 -20.01
C ASN A 37 45.55 -10.53 -18.77
N GLN A 38 45.29 -9.83 -17.66
CA GLN A 38 44.64 -10.45 -16.52
C GLN A 38 43.15 -10.51 -16.87
N ALA A 39 42.61 -11.72 -17.00
CA ALA A 39 41.17 -11.93 -17.13
C ALA A 39 40.46 -11.21 -15.96
N PRO A 40 39.31 -10.59 -16.20
CA PRO A 40 38.50 -9.99 -15.12
C PRO A 40 38.29 -11.04 -14.01
N PRO A 41 38.30 -10.64 -12.74
CA PRO A 41 38.02 -11.59 -11.66
C PRO A 41 36.67 -12.25 -11.92
N GLU A 42 36.64 -13.55 -11.72
CA GLU A 42 35.41 -14.33 -11.88
C GLU A 42 34.30 -13.72 -10.99
N TRP A 43 33.22 -13.32 -11.61
CA TRP A 43 32.09 -12.70 -10.91
C TRP A 43 31.41 -13.79 -10.06
N ALA A 44 31.57 -13.71 -8.75
CA ALA A 44 30.79 -14.51 -7.82
C ALA A 44 29.59 -13.70 -7.39
N PRO A 45 28.34 -14.22 -7.50
CA PRO A 45 27.17 -13.57 -6.92
C PRO A 45 27.44 -13.27 -5.45
N ALA A 46 27.10 -12.08 -5.01
CA ALA A 46 27.09 -11.78 -3.58
C ALA A 46 26.18 -12.81 -2.88
N PRO A 47 26.57 -13.35 -1.73
CA PRO A 47 25.70 -14.24 -0.99
C PRO A 47 24.41 -13.48 -0.69
N GLU A 48 23.30 -13.94 -1.25
CA GLU A 48 21.99 -13.43 -0.90
C GLU A 48 21.75 -13.76 0.58
N ILE A 49 21.83 -12.76 1.41
CA ILE A 49 21.36 -12.85 2.79
C ILE A 49 19.83 -12.80 2.68
N SER A 50 19.19 -13.95 2.52
CA SER A 50 17.76 -14.05 2.65
C SER A 50 17.40 -13.76 4.10
N HIS A 51 16.84 -12.59 4.36
CA HIS A 51 16.28 -12.31 5.66
C HIS A 51 14.98 -13.10 5.78
N THR A 52 15.01 -14.19 6.51
CA THR A 52 13.80 -14.94 6.92
C THR A 52 13.02 -14.21 8.00
N TYR A 53 13.51 -13.07 8.43
CA TYR A 53 12.85 -12.18 9.38
C TYR A 53 11.54 -11.64 8.78
N GLY A 54 10.48 -11.68 9.50
CA GLY A 54 9.15 -11.29 9.02
C GLY A 54 8.37 -12.46 8.40
N LYS A 55 8.98 -13.23 7.54
CA LYS A 55 8.40 -14.44 6.94
C LYS A 55 7.99 -15.47 7.99
N TRP A 56 8.83 -15.64 9.01
CA TRP A 56 8.63 -16.62 10.08
C TRP A 56 7.99 -16.05 11.34
N ASN A 57 8.09 -14.73 11.55
CA ASN A 57 7.63 -14.08 12.77
C ASN A 57 6.29 -13.37 12.61
N GLU A 58 5.93 -12.98 11.38
CA GLU A 58 4.73 -12.20 11.12
C GLU A 58 3.58 -13.06 10.59
N ALA A 59 3.89 -14.14 9.86
CA ALA A 59 2.87 -15.05 9.37
C ALA A 59 3.35 -16.50 9.36
N PRO A 60 2.44 -17.47 9.56
CA PRO A 60 2.74 -18.90 9.43
C PRO A 60 3.26 -19.25 8.03
N GLU A 61 4.20 -20.21 7.96
CA GLU A 61 4.81 -20.67 6.71
C GLU A 61 3.79 -21.24 5.71
N ASP A 62 2.79 -21.94 6.19
CA ASP A 62 1.71 -22.48 5.38
C ASP A 62 0.86 -21.39 4.73
N GLU A 63 0.58 -20.30 5.46
CA GLU A 63 -0.13 -19.14 4.93
C GLU A 63 0.71 -18.37 3.90
N PHE A 64 2.02 -18.28 4.13
CA PHE A 64 2.94 -17.71 3.16
C PHE A 64 2.93 -18.50 1.85
N ARG A 65 3.12 -19.82 1.92
CA ARG A 65 3.10 -20.68 0.72
C ARG A 65 1.78 -20.62 -0.01
N ALA A 66 0.67 -20.65 0.73
CA ALA A 66 -0.65 -20.53 0.14
C ALA A 66 -0.84 -19.19 -0.60
N ALA A 67 -0.24 -18.09 -0.10
CA ALA A 67 -0.30 -16.79 -0.78
C ALA A 67 0.58 -16.75 -2.04
N GLU A 68 1.76 -17.37 -2.03
CA GLU A 68 2.60 -17.51 -3.22
C GLU A 68 1.90 -18.35 -4.29
N ASP A 69 1.28 -19.48 -3.90
CA ASP A 69 0.48 -20.29 -4.81
C ASP A 69 -0.71 -19.52 -5.37
N PHE A 70 -1.44 -18.79 -4.53
CA PHE A 70 -2.54 -17.91 -4.97
C PHE A 70 -2.05 -16.88 -5.99
N CYS A 71 -0.94 -16.22 -5.73
CA CYS A 71 -0.38 -15.20 -6.62
C CYS A 71 0.11 -15.79 -7.95
N ARG A 72 0.64 -17.02 -7.94
CA ARG A 72 1.06 -17.72 -9.15
C ARG A 72 -0.13 -18.15 -9.99
N ASP A 73 -1.17 -18.70 -9.36
CA ASP A 73 -2.29 -19.34 -10.05
C ASP A 73 -3.34 -18.33 -10.53
N LEU A 74 -3.44 -17.16 -9.88
CA LEU A 74 -4.39 -16.12 -10.22
C LEU A 74 -3.65 -14.87 -10.72
N PRO A 75 -3.62 -14.60 -12.02
CA PRO A 75 -2.99 -13.40 -12.57
C PRO A 75 -3.72 -12.12 -12.09
N LEU A 76 -2.99 -11.00 -12.08
CA LEU A 76 -3.59 -9.70 -11.80
C LEU A 76 -4.69 -9.38 -12.81
N SER A 77 -5.75 -8.78 -12.30
CA SER A 77 -6.83 -8.29 -13.16
C SER A 77 -6.36 -7.10 -13.99
N ALA A 78 -6.62 -7.14 -15.29
CA ALA A 78 -6.45 -5.95 -16.12
C ALA A 78 -7.40 -4.84 -15.64
N PRO A 79 -7.02 -3.57 -15.83
CA PRO A 79 -7.89 -2.45 -15.47
C PRO A 79 -9.18 -2.49 -16.28
N ARG A 80 -10.27 -2.06 -15.66
CA ARG A 80 -11.61 -2.09 -16.28
C ARG A 80 -12.28 -0.73 -16.18
N LEU A 81 -13.10 -0.44 -17.18
CA LEU A 81 -14.05 0.66 -17.04
C LEU A 81 -15.06 0.31 -15.93
N LEU A 82 -15.32 1.26 -15.07
CA LEU A 82 -16.38 1.12 -14.08
C LEU A 82 -17.74 1.04 -14.81
N PRO A 83 -18.69 0.26 -14.29
CA PRO A 83 -20.06 0.27 -14.78
C PRO A 83 -20.66 1.70 -14.75
N SER A 84 -21.55 2.01 -15.66
CA SER A 84 -22.13 3.35 -15.79
C SER A 84 -22.85 3.80 -14.50
N ASP A 85 -23.54 2.89 -13.84
CA ASP A 85 -24.20 3.13 -12.56
C ASP A 85 -23.22 3.50 -11.43
N ALA A 86 -22.02 2.91 -11.42
CA ALA A 86 -20.96 3.29 -10.49
C ALA A 86 -20.41 4.68 -10.82
N VAL A 87 -20.22 5.00 -12.11
CA VAL A 87 -19.78 6.34 -12.53
C VAL A 87 -20.85 7.38 -12.21
N ASP A 88 -22.12 7.09 -12.46
CA ASP A 88 -23.23 7.98 -12.13
C ASP A 88 -23.30 8.22 -10.62
N LYS A 89 -23.16 7.19 -9.82
CA LYS A 89 -23.08 7.30 -8.35
C LYS A 89 -21.91 8.18 -7.91
N ILE A 90 -20.72 8.01 -8.50
CA ILE A 90 -19.56 8.86 -8.20
C ILE A 90 -19.85 10.32 -8.57
N ASN A 91 -20.47 10.58 -9.72
CA ASN A 91 -20.84 11.93 -10.13
C ASN A 91 -21.89 12.58 -9.19
N GLU A 92 -22.80 11.79 -8.63
CA GLU A 92 -23.86 12.26 -7.75
C GLU A 92 -23.37 12.55 -6.32
N ILE A 93 -22.61 11.61 -5.73
CA ILE A 93 -22.24 11.68 -4.30
C ILE A 93 -20.75 11.79 -4.03
N GLY A 94 -19.91 11.87 -5.09
CA GLY A 94 -18.48 12.06 -5.00
C GLY A 94 -17.78 10.89 -4.27
N CYS A 95 -16.82 11.23 -3.42
CA CYS A 95 -16.05 10.27 -2.64
C CYS A 95 -16.88 9.33 -1.74
N ARG A 96 -18.13 9.70 -1.43
CA ARG A 96 -19.07 8.84 -0.67
C ARG A 96 -19.47 7.59 -1.44
N ALA A 97 -19.14 7.50 -2.72
CA ALA A 97 -19.34 6.30 -3.52
C ALA A 97 -18.40 5.15 -3.09
N TRP A 98 -17.24 5.48 -2.50
CA TRP A 98 -16.29 4.48 -2.00
C TRP A 98 -16.73 3.88 -0.68
N GLY A 99 -16.63 2.56 -0.60
CA GLY A 99 -16.86 1.76 0.59
C GLY A 99 -15.70 0.79 0.82
N ILE A 100 -15.80 0.01 1.89
CA ILE A 100 -14.92 -1.14 2.16
C ILE A 100 -15.74 -2.40 1.95
N GLU A 101 -15.21 -3.34 1.16
CA GLU A 101 -15.84 -4.64 0.98
C GLU A 101 -15.80 -5.46 2.27
N VAL A 102 -16.92 -6.09 2.61
CA VAL A 102 -16.93 -7.08 3.68
C VAL A 102 -16.27 -8.36 3.16
N PRO A 103 -15.12 -8.77 3.72
CA PRO A 103 -14.40 -9.93 3.21
C PRO A 103 -15.18 -11.23 3.50
N ILE A 104 -15.30 -12.08 2.47
CA ILE A 104 -15.96 -13.39 2.60
C ILE A 104 -14.92 -14.40 3.10
N THR A 105 -14.61 -14.35 4.37
CA THR A 105 -13.64 -15.25 5.01
C THR A 105 -13.98 -15.42 6.49
N PRO A 106 -13.82 -16.64 7.05
CA PRO A 106 -14.01 -16.86 8.49
C PRO A 106 -12.91 -16.22 9.34
N ARG A 107 -11.84 -15.68 8.71
CA ARG A 107 -10.75 -14.98 9.41
C ARG A 107 -11.20 -13.61 9.91
N PHE A 108 -12.04 -12.94 9.15
CA PHE A 108 -12.60 -11.65 9.54
C PHE A 108 -13.72 -11.85 10.56
N VAL A 109 -13.47 -11.38 11.76
CA VAL A 109 -14.48 -11.35 12.83
C VAL A 109 -14.66 -9.89 13.23
N GLY A 110 -15.74 -9.28 12.78
CA GLY A 110 -15.96 -7.86 12.99
C GLY A 110 -17.19 -7.33 12.28
N HIS A 111 -17.27 -6.02 12.22
CA HIS A 111 -18.34 -5.28 11.54
C HIS A 111 -17.73 -4.13 10.72
N ILE A 112 -18.25 -3.98 9.49
CA ILE A 112 -17.94 -2.85 8.62
C ILE A 112 -19.27 -2.14 8.33
N GLN A 113 -19.34 -0.89 8.71
CA GLN A 113 -20.50 -0.04 8.46
C GLN A 113 -20.13 0.98 7.38
N ASN A 114 -20.58 0.70 6.16
CA ASN A 114 -20.53 1.66 5.06
C ASN A 114 -21.74 2.56 5.18
N ASP A 115 -21.52 3.83 5.49
CA ASP A 115 -22.62 4.79 5.70
C ASP A 115 -23.17 5.28 4.34
N SER A 116 -24.01 4.45 3.73
CA SER A 116 -24.56 4.67 2.39
C SER A 116 -25.81 5.54 2.34
N LYS A 117 -26.33 6.03 3.48
CA LYS A 117 -27.59 6.79 3.55
C LYS A 117 -27.43 8.10 4.32
N GLY A 118 -26.77 9.08 3.69
CA GLY A 118 -26.77 10.45 4.21
C GLY A 118 -25.94 10.70 5.46
N GLY A 119 -25.10 9.75 5.85
CA GLY A 119 -24.13 9.91 6.90
C GLY A 119 -22.89 10.71 6.47
N PRO A 120 -21.91 10.91 7.36
CA PRO A 120 -20.78 11.81 7.13
C PRO A 120 -19.81 11.32 6.03
N GLY A 121 -20.02 10.13 5.43
CA GLY A 121 -19.17 9.60 4.38
C GLY A 121 -17.88 8.98 4.90
N VAL A 122 -17.88 8.59 6.17
CA VAL A 122 -16.83 7.81 6.82
C VAL A 122 -17.33 6.38 7.06
N ILE A 123 -16.43 5.43 6.91
CA ILE A 123 -16.71 4.01 7.08
C ILE A 123 -16.18 3.60 8.45
N THR A 124 -17.03 3.02 9.29
CA THR A 124 -16.61 2.49 10.58
C THR A 124 -16.26 1.01 10.45
N VAL A 125 -15.09 0.65 10.95
CA VAL A 125 -14.61 -0.73 11.03
C VAL A 125 -14.32 -1.07 12.48
N GLN A 126 -14.92 -2.15 12.97
CA GLN A 126 -14.65 -2.68 14.28
C GLN A 126 -14.43 -4.19 14.19
N THR A 127 -13.25 -4.64 14.61
CA THR A 127 -12.91 -6.06 14.67
C THR A 127 -12.99 -6.60 16.10
N ARG A 128 -12.94 -7.90 16.24
CA ARG A 128 -12.92 -8.59 17.54
C ARG A 128 -11.53 -9.19 17.79
N PRO A 129 -11.21 -9.56 19.04
CA PRO A 129 -9.91 -10.18 19.37
C PRO A 129 -9.60 -11.46 18.58
N GLU A 130 -10.63 -12.14 18.08
CA GLU A 130 -10.50 -13.38 17.30
C GLU A 130 -10.24 -13.12 15.80
N CYS A 131 -10.27 -11.86 15.36
CA CYS A 131 -9.94 -11.50 13.98
C CYS A 131 -8.49 -11.87 13.69
N LYS A 132 -8.29 -12.65 12.64
CA LYS A 132 -6.94 -13.01 12.14
C LYS A 132 -6.56 -12.08 11.02
N ASP A 133 -5.29 -12.09 10.64
CA ASP A 133 -4.79 -11.31 9.49
C ASP A 133 -5.79 -11.30 8.35
N THR A 134 -6.26 -10.13 8.03
CA THR A 134 -7.24 -9.93 6.96
C THR A 134 -6.97 -8.60 6.25
N CYS A 135 -6.91 -8.64 4.93
CA CYS A 135 -6.85 -7.45 4.08
C CYS A 135 -8.24 -7.02 3.66
N LEU A 136 -8.64 -5.83 4.07
CA LEU A 136 -9.86 -5.16 3.66
C LEU A 136 -9.55 -4.28 2.44
N LEU A 137 -10.30 -4.42 1.36
CA LEU A 137 -10.13 -3.62 0.15
C LEU A 137 -11.30 -2.65 -0.03
N SER A 138 -11.03 -1.48 -0.60
CA SER A 138 -12.11 -0.61 -1.07
C SER A 138 -12.90 -1.31 -2.19
N ASP A 139 -14.19 -1.04 -2.26
CA ASP A 139 -15.08 -1.59 -3.31
C ASP A 139 -14.79 -1.00 -4.69
N LEU A 140 -14.38 0.27 -4.74
CA LEU A 140 -13.94 0.95 -5.95
C LEU A 140 -12.43 1.21 -5.92
N PRO A 141 -11.76 1.22 -7.09
CA PRO A 141 -10.34 1.54 -7.16
C PRO A 141 -10.11 3.01 -6.79
N ILE A 142 -9.07 3.27 -6.00
CA ILE A 142 -8.58 4.64 -5.75
C ILE A 142 -7.70 5.14 -6.90
N ILE A 143 -7.13 4.23 -7.69
CA ILE A 143 -6.44 4.51 -8.95
C ILE A 143 -7.11 3.65 -10.02
N ALA A 144 -7.99 4.25 -10.81
CA ALA A 144 -8.66 3.59 -11.92
C ALA A 144 -7.82 3.77 -13.20
N GLY A 145 -7.12 2.71 -13.61
CA GLY A 145 -6.04 2.76 -14.60
C GLY A 145 -6.43 3.32 -15.96
N LEU A 146 -7.65 3.08 -16.41
CA LEU A 146 -8.12 3.51 -17.73
C LEU A 146 -8.63 4.96 -17.80
N TYR A 147 -8.72 5.64 -16.66
CA TYR A 147 -9.26 7.01 -16.61
C TYR A 147 -8.17 8.06 -16.63
N ASP A 148 -8.50 9.22 -17.19
CA ASP A 148 -7.61 10.37 -17.29
C ASP A 148 -7.37 11.03 -15.92
N ILE A 149 -6.12 11.40 -15.70
CA ILE A 149 -5.68 12.07 -14.46
C ILE A 149 -5.37 13.56 -14.68
N GLN A 150 -5.80 14.15 -15.78
CA GLN A 150 -5.52 15.56 -16.07
C GLN A 150 -6.00 16.47 -14.93
N GLY A 151 -5.10 17.30 -14.43
CA GLY A 151 -5.39 18.21 -13.31
C GLY A 151 -5.39 17.53 -11.94
N LYS A 152 -4.93 16.28 -11.85
CA LYS A 152 -4.82 15.53 -10.59
C LYS A 152 -3.36 15.37 -10.18
N ALA A 153 -3.07 15.67 -8.92
CA ALA A 153 -1.76 15.42 -8.31
C ALA A 153 -1.65 13.97 -7.84
N GLY A 154 -2.74 13.44 -7.32
CA GLY A 154 -2.77 12.09 -6.79
C GLY A 154 -4.13 11.73 -6.21
N VAL A 155 -4.12 10.74 -5.33
CA VAL A 155 -5.26 10.32 -4.53
C VAL A 155 -4.85 10.16 -3.07
N TYR A 156 -5.80 10.40 -2.17
CA TYR A 156 -5.58 10.34 -0.73
C TYR A 156 -6.77 9.77 0.01
N TYR A 157 -6.52 8.99 1.04
CA TYR A 157 -7.49 8.60 2.05
C TYR A 157 -6.82 8.54 3.42
N GLU A 158 -7.59 8.59 4.50
CA GLU A 158 -7.05 8.51 5.85
C GLU A 158 -7.88 7.62 6.75
N VAL A 159 -7.24 7.12 7.80
CA VAL A 159 -7.82 6.29 8.84
C VAL A 159 -7.65 6.97 10.19
N TYR A 160 -8.76 7.19 10.87
CA TYR A 160 -8.80 7.70 12.24
C TYR A 160 -8.89 6.52 13.21
N ILE A 161 -7.94 6.43 14.13
CA ILE A 161 -7.80 5.31 15.07
C ILE A 161 -8.55 5.60 16.36
N ASN A 162 -9.65 4.90 16.63
CA ASN A 162 -10.34 4.95 17.91
C ASN A 162 -9.62 4.07 18.95
N ARG A 163 -9.23 2.86 18.52
CA ARG A 163 -8.52 1.90 19.35
C ARG A 163 -7.80 0.85 18.51
N MET A 164 -6.60 0.50 18.91
CA MET A 164 -5.78 -0.53 18.27
C MET A 164 -5.12 -1.38 19.37
N ASP A 165 -5.76 -2.51 19.71
CA ASP A 165 -5.19 -3.52 20.61
C ASP A 165 -4.59 -4.70 19.82
N GLY A 166 -4.85 -4.72 18.50
CA GLY A 166 -4.31 -5.63 17.50
C GLY A 166 -3.39 -4.89 16.53
N PHE A 167 -3.46 -5.24 15.24
CA PHE A 167 -2.66 -4.63 14.18
C PHE A 167 -3.53 -3.90 13.18
N ILE A 168 -3.03 -2.75 12.70
CA ILE A 168 -3.58 -2.05 11.55
C ILE A 168 -2.42 -1.77 10.59
N ALA A 169 -2.61 -2.07 9.31
CA ALA A 169 -1.72 -1.69 8.23
C ALA A 169 -2.49 -0.87 7.19
N LEU A 170 -1.93 0.24 6.74
CA LEU A 170 -2.53 1.06 5.68
C LEU A 170 -1.72 0.95 4.41
N GLY A 171 -2.42 0.89 3.27
CA GLY A 171 -1.72 0.90 2.00
C GLY A 171 -2.63 0.72 0.80
N THR A 172 -2.11 0.03 -0.18
CA THR A 172 -2.75 -0.17 -1.48
C THR A 172 -2.51 -1.60 -1.96
N ALA A 173 -3.42 -2.13 -2.76
CA ALA A 173 -3.24 -3.42 -3.42
C ALA A 173 -3.96 -3.48 -4.77
N CYS A 174 -3.41 -4.26 -5.71
CA CYS A 174 -4.10 -4.65 -6.94
C CYS A 174 -4.89 -5.94 -6.71
N ARG A 175 -5.92 -6.19 -7.52
CA ARG A 175 -6.73 -7.41 -7.45
C ARG A 175 -6.32 -8.45 -8.49
N PRO A 176 -6.48 -9.75 -8.18
CA PRO A 176 -6.88 -10.34 -6.90
C PRO A 176 -5.72 -10.28 -5.88
N TYR A 177 -6.06 -10.09 -4.61
CA TYR A 177 -5.11 -10.08 -3.50
C TYR A 177 -5.51 -11.15 -2.47
N PRO A 178 -4.55 -11.91 -1.90
CA PRO A 178 -4.86 -12.93 -0.91
C PRO A 178 -5.37 -12.26 0.38
N VAL A 179 -6.63 -12.50 0.70
CA VAL A 179 -7.36 -11.83 1.79
C VAL A 179 -6.76 -12.05 3.18
N TRP A 180 -5.93 -13.09 3.36
CA TRP A 180 -5.25 -13.44 4.60
C TRP A 180 -3.84 -12.85 4.72
N ARG A 181 -3.47 -11.92 3.83
CA ARG A 181 -2.15 -11.26 3.84
C ARG A 181 -2.32 -9.77 4.06
N LEU A 182 -1.51 -9.20 4.94
CA LEU A 182 -1.50 -7.76 5.16
C LEU A 182 -0.99 -7.01 3.91
N PRO A 183 -1.42 -5.76 3.68
CA PRO A 183 -0.93 -4.96 2.57
C PRO A 183 0.59 -4.83 2.57
N GLY A 184 1.19 -4.97 1.40
CA GLY A 184 2.64 -4.90 1.23
C GLY A 184 3.36 -6.24 1.25
N TRP A 185 2.74 -7.32 1.75
CA TRP A 185 3.40 -8.63 1.83
C TRP A 185 3.44 -9.39 0.50
N ASN A 186 2.45 -9.23 -0.35
CA ASN A 186 2.39 -9.93 -1.63
C ASN A 186 2.29 -8.96 -2.80
N ARG A 187 2.35 -9.51 -4.01
CA ARG A 187 2.48 -8.79 -5.29
C ARG A 187 1.56 -7.59 -5.43
N MET A 188 2.10 -6.53 -6.04
CA MET A 188 1.39 -5.30 -6.37
C MET A 188 0.57 -4.77 -5.19
N SER A 189 1.21 -4.79 -4.01
CA SER A 189 0.69 -4.16 -2.80
C SER A 189 1.78 -3.39 -2.07
N ALA A 190 1.38 -2.31 -1.43
CA ALA A 190 2.21 -1.50 -0.56
C ALA A 190 1.51 -1.34 0.79
N GLY A 191 2.26 -1.36 1.87
CA GLY A 191 1.72 -1.21 3.22
C GLY A 191 2.65 -0.47 4.16
N PHE A 192 2.05 0.23 5.12
CA PHE A 192 2.68 0.77 6.30
C PHE A 192 2.03 0.14 7.52
N HIS A 193 2.77 -0.65 8.26
CA HIS A 193 2.31 -1.38 9.43
C HIS A 193 2.48 -0.52 10.68
N LEU A 194 1.43 -0.38 11.47
CA LEU A 194 1.39 0.57 12.57
C LEU A 194 1.85 -0.01 13.92
N ASP A 195 2.11 -1.30 13.99
CA ASP A 195 2.62 -2.00 15.16
C ASP A 195 4.14 -1.86 15.31
N ASP A 196 4.86 -1.88 14.19
CA ASP A 196 6.32 -1.81 14.12
C ASP A 196 6.88 -0.62 13.32
N PHE A 197 6.00 0.17 12.67
CA PHE A 197 6.34 1.33 11.83
C PHE A 197 7.19 1.01 10.61
N ARG A 198 7.03 -0.21 10.07
CA ARG A 198 7.74 -0.66 8.88
C ARG A 198 6.89 -0.50 7.64
N LYS A 199 7.55 -0.33 6.50
CA LYS A 199 6.94 -0.26 5.18
C LYS A 199 7.27 -1.49 4.36
N PHE A 200 6.28 -1.95 3.59
CA PHE A 200 6.34 -3.17 2.81
C PHE A 200 5.89 -2.86 1.38
N PHE A 201 6.61 -3.37 0.39
CA PHE A 201 6.17 -3.38 -1.01
C PHE A 201 6.62 -4.69 -1.64
N GLU A 202 5.66 -5.59 -1.87
CA GLU A 202 5.92 -6.96 -2.34
C GLU A 202 7.00 -7.68 -1.51
N ASP A 203 7.02 -7.41 -0.22
CA ASP A 203 8.07 -7.86 0.69
C ASP A 203 7.47 -8.68 1.84
N PRO A 204 7.46 -10.03 1.72
CA PRO A 204 6.98 -10.90 2.78
C PRO A 204 8.01 -11.13 3.90
N ASP A 205 9.24 -10.62 3.75
CA ASP A 205 10.40 -10.96 4.58
C ASP A 205 10.73 -9.87 5.63
N GLY A 206 9.71 -9.14 6.11
CA GLY A 206 9.86 -8.22 7.23
C GLY A 206 9.99 -6.74 6.88
N GLY A 207 9.88 -6.37 5.60
CA GLY A 207 9.82 -4.97 5.19
C GLY A 207 11.06 -4.15 5.57
N ARG A 208 10.88 -2.83 5.68
CA ARG A 208 11.95 -1.87 5.99
C ARG A 208 11.48 -0.84 6.98
N ASP A 209 12.35 -0.38 7.86
CA ASP A 209 12.08 0.76 8.72
C ASP A 209 11.67 1.98 7.88
N TYR A 210 10.62 2.65 8.30
CA TYR A 210 10.08 3.76 7.52
C TYR A 210 10.29 5.12 8.17
N THR A 211 9.92 5.27 9.43
CA THR A 211 9.95 6.58 10.07
C THR A 211 10.20 6.50 11.57
N ASP A 212 11.01 7.42 12.06
CA ASP A 212 11.20 7.66 13.49
C ASP A 212 10.28 8.74 14.07
N ALA A 213 9.47 9.37 13.21
CA ALA A 213 8.56 10.44 13.62
C ALA A 213 7.41 9.93 14.51
N ILE A 214 7.06 8.63 14.36
CA ILE A 214 6.01 7.98 15.13
C ILE A 214 6.67 7.02 16.12
N LYS A 215 6.32 7.15 17.40
CA LYS A 215 6.83 6.25 18.45
C LYS A 215 5.76 5.35 19.03
N ARG A 216 4.52 5.70 18.82
CA ARG A 216 3.35 4.97 19.29
C ARG A 216 2.10 5.50 18.59
N ILE A 217 1.16 4.64 18.31
CA ILE A 217 -0.20 5.01 17.88
C ILE A 217 -1.08 5.14 19.12
N ASN A 218 -1.80 6.25 19.22
CA ASN A 218 -2.72 6.53 20.30
C ASN A 218 -4.15 6.65 19.76
N PRO A 219 -5.16 6.39 20.58
CA PRO A 219 -6.53 6.75 20.25
C PRO A 219 -6.63 8.23 19.85
N GLY A 220 -7.28 8.52 18.74
CA GLY A 220 -7.38 9.86 18.18
C GLY A 220 -6.32 10.20 17.11
N ASP A 221 -5.32 9.36 16.90
CA ASP A 221 -4.36 9.54 15.81
C ASP A 221 -5.00 9.24 14.45
N THR A 222 -4.51 9.95 13.44
CA THR A 222 -4.95 9.80 12.05
C THR A 222 -3.75 9.50 11.17
N ILE A 223 -3.83 8.41 10.42
CA ILE A 223 -2.83 8.00 9.45
C ILE A 223 -3.46 8.08 8.06
N GLY A 224 -2.79 8.78 7.14
CA GLY A 224 -3.23 8.84 5.76
C GLY A 224 -2.30 8.12 4.81
N CYS A 225 -2.83 7.70 3.68
CA CYS A 225 -2.10 7.10 2.56
C CYS A 225 -2.37 7.91 1.29
N ALA A 226 -1.32 8.40 0.68
CA ALA A 226 -1.34 9.17 -0.56
C ALA A 226 -0.57 8.46 -1.67
N TYR A 227 -1.04 8.59 -2.90
CA TYR A 227 -0.31 8.18 -4.10
C TYR A 227 -0.22 9.35 -5.08
N GLU A 228 1.00 9.75 -5.44
CA GLU A 228 1.28 10.77 -6.45
C GLU A 228 1.31 10.16 -7.85
N PHE A 229 0.50 10.66 -8.74
CA PHE A 229 0.37 10.13 -10.10
C PHE A 229 1.61 10.33 -10.97
N GLN A 230 2.29 11.45 -10.83
CA GLN A 230 3.41 11.79 -11.71
C GLN A 230 4.64 10.93 -11.44
N THR A 231 4.93 10.66 -10.20
CA THR A 231 6.16 10.00 -9.76
C THR A 231 5.96 8.54 -9.37
N GLY A 232 4.69 8.09 -9.26
CA GLY A 232 4.36 6.78 -8.71
C GLY A 232 4.80 6.66 -7.24
N THR A 233 4.65 7.75 -6.48
CA THR A 233 5.13 7.80 -5.10
C THR A 233 4.00 7.55 -4.12
N ILE A 234 4.17 6.58 -3.21
CA ILE A 234 3.39 6.49 -1.99
C ILE A 234 4.12 7.21 -0.86
N PHE A 235 3.39 8.04 -0.15
CA PHE A 235 3.78 8.56 1.15
C PHE A 235 2.60 8.45 2.13
N TYR A 236 2.92 8.47 3.41
CA TYR A 236 1.91 8.47 4.44
C TYR A 236 1.88 9.81 5.17
N THR A 237 0.79 10.07 5.89
CA THR A 237 0.68 11.21 6.78
C THR A 237 0.41 10.73 8.20
N TYR A 238 0.88 11.48 9.18
CA TYR A 238 0.58 11.27 10.59
C TYR A 238 0.02 12.56 11.19
N ASN A 239 -1.21 12.50 11.66
CA ASN A 239 -1.92 13.65 12.23
C ASN A 239 -1.88 14.90 11.35
N GLY A 240 -2.03 14.72 10.02
CA GLY A 240 -2.00 15.79 9.03
C GLY A 240 -0.61 16.25 8.61
N GLN A 241 0.45 15.64 9.13
CA GLN A 241 1.82 15.94 8.71
C GLN A 241 2.29 14.90 7.69
N ARG A 242 2.76 15.34 6.53
CA ARG A 242 3.34 14.48 5.50
C ARG A 242 4.64 13.87 6.00
N LEU A 243 4.77 12.56 5.86
CA LEU A 243 6.00 11.80 6.09
C LEU A 243 6.84 11.73 4.81
N PRO A 244 8.12 11.34 4.88
CA PRO A 244 8.95 11.12 3.71
C PRO A 244 8.30 10.13 2.72
N PRO A 245 8.70 10.11 1.43
CA PRO A 245 8.28 9.08 0.50
C PRO A 245 8.55 7.68 1.03
N ALA A 246 7.53 6.82 1.03
CA ALA A 246 7.69 5.42 1.38
C ALA A 246 8.26 4.64 0.18
N PHE A 247 7.64 4.81 -0.99
CA PHE A 247 8.03 4.14 -2.22
C PHE A 247 7.89 5.12 -3.39
N THR A 248 8.73 4.95 -4.42
CA THR A 248 8.68 5.74 -5.66
C THR A 248 8.73 4.83 -6.87
N GLY A 249 8.08 5.23 -7.96
CA GLY A 249 8.07 4.48 -9.21
C GLY A 249 7.16 3.24 -9.21
N ILE A 250 6.31 3.07 -8.18
CA ILE A 250 5.40 1.93 -8.12
C ILE A 250 4.11 2.21 -8.91
N TYR A 251 3.45 1.14 -9.35
CA TYR A 251 2.24 1.19 -10.19
C TYR A 251 2.40 1.99 -11.49
N LEU A 252 3.61 2.04 -12.03
CA LEU A 252 3.88 2.63 -13.34
C LEU A 252 4.22 1.55 -14.37
N PRO A 253 3.69 1.65 -15.61
CA PRO A 253 2.75 2.66 -16.08
C PRO A 253 1.34 2.47 -15.49
N ARG A 254 0.69 3.55 -15.07
CA ARG A 254 -0.58 3.55 -14.32
C ARG A 254 -1.73 2.81 -15.03
N HIS A 255 -1.76 2.85 -16.34
CA HIS A 255 -2.86 2.27 -17.16
C HIS A 255 -2.84 0.73 -17.23
N THR A 256 -1.93 0.06 -16.55
CA THR A 256 -1.81 -1.41 -16.59
C THR A 256 -2.60 -2.11 -15.49
N GLN A 257 -3.07 -1.40 -14.47
CA GLN A 257 -3.80 -1.96 -13.34
C GLN A 257 -4.74 -0.96 -12.68
N ASP A 258 -5.73 -1.50 -11.98
CA ASP A 258 -6.53 -0.76 -10.99
C ASP A 258 -5.96 -1.02 -9.60
N VAL A 259 -5.84 0.04 -8.79
CA VAL A 259 -5.30 -0.06 -7.42
C VAL A 259 -6.38 0.36 -6.43
N PHE A 260 -6.52 -0.42 -5.39
CA PHE A 260 -7.53 -0.26 -4.35
C PHE A 260 -6.87 0.19 -3.04
N ALA A 261 -7.59 0.93 -2.21
CA ALA A 261 -7.18 1.12 -0.84
C ALA A 261 -7.19 -0.23 -0.13
N ALA A 262 -6.15 -0.50 0.65
CA ALA A 262 -5.97 -1.77 1.34
C ALA A 262 -5.69 -1.49 2.82
N ILE A 263 -6.47 -2.11 3.71
CA ILE A 263 -6.32 -1.96 5.16
C ILE A 263 -6.20 -3.35 5.76
N GLY A 264 -5.04 -3.64 6.31
CA GLY A 264 -4.79 -4.88 7.04
C GLY A 264 -5.28 -4.75 8.48
N VAL A 265 -5.89 -5.81 9.01
CA VAL A 265 -6.35 -5.87 10.39
C VAL A 265 -6.06 -7.24 11.00
N GLU A 266 -5.69 -7.24 12.28
CA GLU A 266 -5.63 -8.41 13.15
C GLU A 266 -6.03 -8.02 14.58
N GLY A 267 -6.65 -8.94 15.32
CA GLY A 267 -7.09 -8.70 16.69
C GLY A 267 -8.17 -7.64 16.81
N TYR A 268 -8.23 -6.96 17.95
CA TYR A 268 -9.22 -5.92 18.19
C TYR A 268 -8.74 -4.56 17.69
N CYS A 269 -9.47 -4.03 16.72
CA CYS A 269 -9.27 -2.70 16.16
C CYS A 269 -10.62 -1.98 16.01
N ASP A 270 -10.63 -0.69 16.30
CA ASP A 270 -11.77 0.21 16.09
C ASP A 270 -11.24 1.47 15.41
N PHE A 271 -11.70 1.73 14.19
CA PHE A 271 -11.22 2.85 13.38
C PHE A 271 -12.25 3.29 12.35
N GLN A 272 -12.04 4.47 11.80
CA GLN A 272 -12.85 5.03 10.72
C GLN A 272 -11.99 5.27 9.49
N VAL A 273 -12.54 4.95 8.32
CA VAL A 273 -11.92 5.20 7.01
C VAL A 273 -12.62 6.37 6.34
N ASN A 274 -11.86 7.39 5.97
CA ASN A 274 -12.33 8.57 5.29
C ASN A 274 -11.73 8.64 3.88
N PHE A 275 -12.56 8.52 2.85
CA PHE A 275 -12.19 8.77 1.45
C PHE A 275 -12.41 10.24 1.02
N GLY A 276 -12.75 11.10 1.97
CA GLY A 276 -13.03 12.52 1.78
C GLY A 276 -14.47 12.92 2.02
N GLY A 277 -15.27 12.07 2.68
CA GLY A 277 -16.60 12.39 3.17
C GLY A 277 -16.59 13.47 4.25
N GLU A 278 -15.52 13.48 5.04
CA GLU A 278 -15.18 14.56 5.98
C GLU A 278 -13.85 15.20 5.57
N SER A 279 -13.60 16.40 6.09
CA SER A 279 -12.33 17.09 5.84
C SER A 279 -11.16 16.30 6.39
N PHE A 280 -10.16 16.09 5.55
CA PHE A 280 -8.93 15.43 5.93
C PHE A 280 -8.11 16.28 6.91
N ARG A 281 -7.39 15.62 7.82
CA ARG A 281 -6.40 16.29 8.67
C ARG A 281 -5.23 16.83 7.88
N TRP A 282 -4.80 16.12 6.83
CA TRP A 282 -3.83 16.65 5.88
C TRP A 282 -4.52 17.65 4.95
N GLN A 283 -4.19 18.94 5.11
CA GLN A 283 -4.93 20.03 4.47
C GLN A 283 -4.90 19.97 2.95
N GLU A 284 -3.73 19.64 2.36
CA GLU A 284 -3.60 19.50 0.90
C GLU A 284 -4.50 18.39 0.34
N GLY A 285 -4.76 17.34 1.12
CA GLY A 285 -5.69 16.26 0.75
C GLY A 285 -7.12 16.73 0.45
N ASN A 286 -7.51 17.90 1.01
CA ASN A 286 -8.84 18.49 0.77
C ASN A 286 -8.94 19.18 -0.59
N GLU A 287 -7.83 19.44 -1.25
CA GLU A 287 -7.81 20.03 -2.59
C GLU A 287 -8.33 19.01 -3.62
N TRP A 288 -9.04 19.52 -4.63
CA TRP A 288 -9.57 18.68 -5.71
C TRP A 288 -8.52 17.79 -6.37
N ALA A 289 -7.28 18.24 -6.42
CA ALA A 289 -6.16 17.52 -7.00
C ALA A 289 -5.83 16.19 -6.31
N TRP A 290 -6.30 15.98 -5.07
CA TRP A 290 -6.05 14.77 -4.26
C TRP A 290 -7.30 13.91 -4.03
N ARG A 291 -8.47 14.37 -4.45
CA ARG A 291 -9.74 13.68 -4.20
C ARG A 291 -9.86 12.42 -5.06
N VAL A 292 -10.30 11.31 -4.46
CA VAL A 292 -10.40 10.00 -5.14
C VAL A 292 -11.37 10.00 -6.33
N GLU A 293 -12.44 10.78 -6.26
CA GLU A 293 -13.46 10.88 -7.31
C GLU A 293 -13.03 11.70 -8.52
N GLY A 294 -11.97 12.46 -8.40
CA GLY A 294 -11.62 13.50 -9.37
C GLY A 294 -11.08 13.02 -10.72
N HIS A 295 -10.75 11.75 -10.86
CA HIS A 295 -10.22 11.20 -12.12
C HIS A 295 -11.15 10.16 -12.76
N VAL A 296 -12.23 9.77 -12.10
CA VAL A 296 -13.17 8.79 -12.64
C VAL A 296 -14.16 9.45 -13.59
N GLY A 297 -14.49 8.77 -14.68
CA GLY A 297 -15.48 9.24 -15.66
C GLY A 297 -14.89 9.88 -16.92
N ARG A 298 -13.62 10.26 -16.94
CA ARG A 298 -12.92 10.73 -18.12
C ARG A 298 -11.98 9.63 -18.64
N LEU A 299 -12.18 9.20 -19.87
CA LEU A 299 -11.29 8.23 -20.48
C LEU A 299 -9.96 8.88 -20.89
N THR A 300 -8.88 8.16 -20.73
CA THR A 300 -7.58 8.57 -21.30
C THR A 300 -7.72 8.63 -22.80
N GLY A 301 -7.67 9.84 -23.38
CA GLY A 301 -7.64 10.03 -24.82
C GLY A 301 -6.33 9.46 -25.36
N GLY A 302 -6.34 8.22 -25.85
CA GLY A 302 -5.25 7.70 -26.64
C GLY A 302 -5.13 8.51 -27.93
N PRO A 303 -3.92 8.80 -28.43
CA PRO A 303 -3.78 9.35 -29.76
C PRO A 303 -4.35 8.34 -30.76
N GLY A 304 -5.57 8.58 -31.27
CA GLY A 304 -6.24 7.77 -32.28
C GLY A 304 -7.60 7.16 -31.90
N MET A 305 -8.16 7.44 -30.68
CA MET A 305 -9.41 6.81 -30.27
C MET A 305 -10.67 7.69 -30.50
N PHE A 306 -10.54 8.87 -31.13
CA PHE A 306 -11.65 9.79 -31.39
C PHE A 306 -11.93 10.06 -32.86
N ASP A 307 -11.47 9.21 -33.78
CA ASP A 307 -11.74 9.37 -35.20
C ASP A 307 -12.63 8.27 -35.82
N ASP A 308 -13.36 7.53 -34.99
CA ASP A 308 -14.53 6.82 -35.48
C ASP A 308 -15.72 7.80 -35.42
N GLU A 309 -15.81 8.66 -36.42
CA GLU A 309 -17.09 9.32 -36.75
C GLU A 309 -18.15 8.21 -36.79
N LEU A 310 -19.16 8.34 -35.93
CA LEU A 310 -20.35 7.53 -36.02
C LEU A 310 -20.83 7.56 -37.44
N PRO A 311 -21.08 6.41 -38.11
CA PRO A 311 -21.54 6.40 -39.47
C PRO A 311 -22.73 7.35 -39.57
N SER A 312 -22.64 8.35 -40.46
CA SER A 312 -23.73 9.27 -40.72
C SER A 312 -24.91 8.46 -41.22
N TYR A 313 -25.97 8.35 -40.42
CA TYR A 313 -27.24 7.82 -40.88
C TYR A 313 -27.80 8.81 -41.89
N GLN A 314 -27.43 8.68 -43.14
CA GLN A 314 -28.18 9.32 -44.20
C GLN A 314 -29.52 8.60 -44.32
N ASN A 315 -30.56 9.29 -43.94
CA ASN A 315 -31.94 8.87 -44.17
C ASN A 315 -32.14 8.62 -45.66
N SER A 316 -32.19 7.37 -46.07
CA SER A 316 -32.72 6.96 -47.36
C SER A 316 -34.23 6.81 -47.25
N TYR A 317 -34.96 7.93 -47.32
CA TYR A 317 -36.36 7.91 -47.77
C TYR A 317 -36.36 8.13 -49.26
N ARG A 318 -36.60 7.07 -50.00
CA ARG A 318 -37.31 7.08 -51.29
C ARG A 318 -38.18 5.83 -51.38
#